data_5bd121c57ac2136f5ad70dcbba6e1417
#
_entry.id   5bd121c57ac2136f5ad70dcbba6e1417
#
_cell.length_a   1.000
_cell.length_b   1.000
_cell.length_c   1.000
_cell.angle_alpha   90.00
_cell.angle_beta   90.00
_cell.angle_gamma   90.00
#
_symmetry.space_group_name_H-M   'P 1'
#
loop_
_entity.id
_entity.type
_entity.pdbx_description
1 polymer ?
#
loop_
_entity_poly.entity_id
_entity_poly.type
_entity_poly.pdbx_seq_one_letter_code
_entity_poly.pdbx_strand_id
1 'polypeptide(L)'
;QSIGACSGTIVAGAIFTLPAIYILQAKYPEMSVSFVKVFMSSLLGGILGILFMIPFRKYFVKDMHGKYPFPEATATTQVLVSGAKGGSQAKPLLIAGLIGGLYDFIVATVYWWNECFTSRVVEWGAVAADKAKLVFKVNTGAAVLGLGYIIGLKYAFIICLGSFAVWWLIVPGMSMLFHDQVLNIWNPEITQTVGAMSAEQIFKYYGKSIGIGGIAMAGIIGIIKSWGIIKGAVSLAANEMKGGAQASADTVRTQRDLPFKFIAIASIATLLITFIFFWFGVMEGNLLFAVVGILLVTVIAFLFTTVAGNAIAIVGSNPVSGMTLMTLILASVVLVAVGLKGTGGMVAALIMGGVVCTALSMAGGF
;
A
#
# COMPACT_ATOMS: atom_id res chain seq x y z
N GLN A 1 -14.00 15.80 5.70
CA GLN A 1 -12.93 15.29 4.83
C GLN A 1 -12.03 14.29 5.54
N SER A 2 -11.41 14.64 6.67
CA SER A 2 -10.52 13.74 7.41
C SER A 2 -11.21 12.42 7.81
N ILE A 3 -12.47 12.45 8.25
CA ILE A 3 -13.23 11.22 8.55
C ILE A 3 -13.43 10.37 7.28
N GLY A 4 -13.78 10.99 6.15
CA GLY A 4 -13.95 10.29 4.88
C GLY A 4 -12.65 9.67 4.36
N ALA A 5 -11.55 10.41 4.44
CA ALA A 5 -10.23 9.89 4.06
C ALA A 5 -9.80 8.71 4.96
N CYS A 6 -9.95 8.83 6.28
CA CYS A 6 -9.58 7.77 7.21
C CYS A 6 -10.42 6.50 7.02
N SER A 7 -11.73 6.61 6.79
CA SER A 7 -12.57 5.43 6.58
C SER A 7 -12.17 4.65 5.32
N GLY A 8 -11.94 5.36 4.22
CA GLY A 8 -11.49 4.76 2.97
C GLY A 8 -10.12 4.08 3.09
N THR A 9 -9.18 4.69 3.81
CA THR A 9 -7.84 4.12 4.01
C THR A 9 -7.84 2.88 4.90
N ILE A 10 -8.66 2.82 5.96
CA ILE A 10 -8.80 1.60 6.78
C ILE A 10 -9.33 0.45 5.94
N VAL A 11 -10.39 0.67 5.15
CA VAL A 11 -10.96 -0.36 4.28
C VAL A 11 -9.94 -0.80 3.23
N ALA A 12 -9.24 0.14 2.59
CA ALA A 12 -8.19 -0.16 1.62
C ALA A 12 -7.06 -1.02 2.24
N GLY A 13 -6.66 -0.73 3.49
CA GLY A 13 -5.68 -1.54 4.21
C GLY A 13 -6.17 -2.95 4.51
N ALA A 14 -7.38 -3.08 5.01
CA ALA A 14 -7.95 -4.35 5.41
C ALA A 14 -8.17 -5.30 4.22
N ILE A 15 -8.58 -4.79 3.06
CA ILE A 15 -8.96 -5.56 1.88
C ILE A 15 -7.79 -6.33 1.25
N PHE A 16 -6.55 -5.91 1.48
CA PHE A 16 -5.36 -6.58 0.93
C PHE A 16 -4.93 -7.83 1.70
N THR A 17 -5.42 -8.04 2.93
CA THR A 17 -5.00 -9.16 3.78
C THR A 17 -6.16 -9.98 4.31
N LEU A 18 -7.14 -9.34 4.89
CA LEU A 18 -8.19 -10.01 5.66
C LEU A 18 -9.12 -10.89 4.82
N PRO A 19 -9.48 -10.58 3.56
CA PRO A 19 -10.26 -11.50 2.72
C PRO A 19 -9.56 -12.83 2.46
N ALA A 20 -8.23 -12.89 2.50
CA ALA A 20 -7.48 -14.14 2.34
C ALA A 20 -7.82 -15.15 3.42
N ILE A 21 -8.23 -14.73 4.62
CA ILE A 21 -8.66 -15.59 5.71
C ILE A 21 -9.89 -16.40 5.29
N TYR A 22 -10.88 -15.76 4.69
CA TYR A 22 -12.10 -16.41 4.23
C TYR A 22 -11.85 -17.37 3.05
N ILE A 23 -10.91 -17.02 2.17
CA ILE A 23 -10.49 -17.90 1.06
C ILE A 23 -9.79 -19.14 1.61
N LEU A 24 -8.91 -18.98 2.61
CA LEU A 24 -8.24 -20.09 3.25
C LEU A 24 -9.20 -20.94 4.07
N GLN A 25 -10.20 -20.36 4.73
CA GLN A 25 -11.22 -21.07 5.46
C GLN A 25 -12.03 -22.03 4.55
N ALA A 26 -12.27 -21.63 3.29
CA ALA A 26 -12.91 -22.51 2.31
C ALA A 26 -12.02 -23.74 1.97
N LYS A 27 -10.69 -23.59 2.02
CA LYS A 27 -9.71 -24.65 1.75
C LYS A 27 -9.39 -25.49 3.01
N TYR A 28 -9.42 -24.85 4.18
CA TYR A 28 -9.12 -25.43 5.50
C TYR A 28 -10.30 -25.15 6.45
N PRO A 29 -11.34 -25.98 6.47
CA PRO A 29 -12.55 -25.76 7.28
C PRO A 29 -12.32 -25.68 8.79
N GLU A 30 -11.19 -26.19 9.27
CA GLU A 30 -10.74 -26.11 10.66
C GLU A 30 -10.31 -24.70 11.09
N MET A 31 -10.08 -23.79 10.13
CA MET A 31 -9.73 -22.40 10.41
C MET A 31 -10.97 -21.62 10.84
N SER A 32 -11.07 -21.27 12.11
CA SER A 32 -12.10 -20.35 12.60
C SER A 32 -11.52 -18.98 12.87
N VAL A 33 -12.02 -17.96 12.18
CA VAL A 33 -11.65 -16.57 12.46
C VAL A 33 -12.93 -15.79 12.78
N SER A 34 -12.99 -15.28 14.01
CA SER A 34 -14.14 -14.48 14.44
C SER A 34 -14.05 -13.06 13.88
N PHE A 35 -15.20 -12.44 13.63
CA PHE A 35 -15.32 -11.03 13.27
C PHE A 35 -14.52 -10.11 14.21
N VAL A 36 -14.50 -10.43 15.52
CA VAL A 36 -13.76 -9.67 16.54
C VAL A 36 -12.26 -9.64 16.24
N LYS A 37 -11.66 -10.75 15.80
CA LYS A 37 -10.23 -10.79 15.44
C LYS A 37 -9.92 -9.88 14.25
N VAL A 38 -10.78 -9.91 13.24
CA VAL A 38 -10.65 -9.05 12.04
C VAL A 38 -10.82 -7.58 12.41
N PHE A 39 -11.85 -7.25 13.19
CA PHE A 39 -12.12 -5.91 13.67
C PHE A 39 -10.97 -5.35 14.50
N MET A 40 -10.48 -6.11 15.49
CA MET A 40 -9.38 -5.69 16.35
C MET A 40 -8.08 -5.50 15.58
N SER A 41 -7.80 -6.35 14.59
CA SER A 41 -6.65 -6.19 13.69
C SER A 41 -6.68 -4.84 12.97
N SER A 42 -7.81 -4.50 12.36
CA SER A 42 -7.98 -3.24 11.63
C SER A 42 -7.98 -2.02 12.56
N LEU A 43 -8.64 -2.11 13.71
CA LEU A 43 -8.70 -1.03 14.70
C LEU A 43 -7.31 -0.69 15.25
N LEU A 44 -6.59 -1.72 15.73
CA LEU A 44 -5.25 -1.53 16.30
C LEU A 44 -4.25 -1.06 15.24
N GLY A 45 -4.33 -1.62 14.04
CA GLY A 45 -3.53 -1.17 12.90
C GLY A 45 -3.78 0.30 12.57
N GLY A 46 -5.05 0.71 12.49
CA GLY A 46 -5.43 2.09 12.22
C GLY A 46 -4.87 3.08 13.26
N ILE A 47 -5.01 2.75 14.55
CA ILE A 47 -4.49 3.58 15.64
C ILE A 47 -2.94 3.66 15.57
N LEU A 48 -2.25 2.53 15.39
CA LEU A 48 -0.79 2.50 15.26
C LEU A 48 -0.30 3.32 14.07
N GLY A 49 -0.99 3.23 12.93
CA GLY A 49 -0.64 3.99 11.72
C GLY A 49 -0.69 5.50 11.94
N ILE A 50 -1.74 5.99 12.60
CA ILE A 50 -1.86 7.40 12.96
C ILE A 50 -0.73 7.81 13.90
N LEU A 51 -0.52 7.04 14.98
CA LEU A 51 0.48 7.38 16.00
C LEU A 51 1.91 7.37 15.44
N PHE A 52 2.21 6.45 14.54
CA PHE A 52 3.53 6.39 13.89
C PHE A 52 3.73 7.48 12.84
N MET A 53 2.64 7.99 12.22
CA MET A 53 2.75 9.03 11.20
C MET A 53 2.87 10.44 11.78
N ILE A 54 2.27 10.74 12.93
CA ILE A 54 2.29 12.09 13.54
C ILE A 54 3.71 12.68 13.65
N PRO A 55 4.75 11.95 14.13
CA PRO A 55 6.11 12.50 14.22
C PRO A 55 6.71 12.95 12.90
N PHE A 56 6.29 12.33 11.78
CA PHE A 56 6.77 12.66 10.45
C PHE A 56 5.95 13.75 9.75
N ARG A 57 4.75 14.06 10.27
CA ARG A 57 3.84 15.05 9.68
C ARG A 57 4.52 16.41 9.50
N LYS A 58 5.20 16.90 10.53
CA LYS A 58 5.92 18.19 10.47
C LYS A 58 6.92 18.22 9.33
N TYR A 59 7.70 17.16 9.17
CA TYR A 59 8.67 17.03 8.10
C TYR A 59 8.00 17.09 6.73
N PHE A 60 7.02 16.24 6.46
CA PHE A 60 6.40 16.15 5.14
C PHE A 60 5.58 17.39 4.78
N VAL A 61 4.81 17.93 5.73
CA VAL A 61 3.84 19.00 5.46
C VAL A 61 4.47 20.40 5.59
N LYS A 62 5.42 20.57 6.52
CA LYS A 62 6.03 21.90 6.80
C LYS A 62 7.42 22.03 6.20
N ASP A 63 8.35 21.16 6.59
CA ASP A 63 9.77 21.34 6.23
C ASP A 63 10.04 21.06 4.75
N MET A 64 9.25 20.19 4.13
CA MET A 64 9.31 19.84 2.72
C MET A 64 8.20 20.47 1.89
N HIS A 65 7.53 21.49 2.43
CA HIS A 65 6.48 22.22 1.71
C HIS A 65 7.02 22.79 0.38
N GLY A 66 6.28 22.59 -0.70
CA GLY A 66 6.65 23.02 -2.05
C GLY A 66 7.70 22.14 -2.75
N LYS A 67 8.33 21.16 -2.05
CA LYS A 67 9.26 20.22 -2.67
C LYS A 67 8.58 18.96 -3.18
N TYR A 68 7.53 18.51 -2.51
CA TYR A 68 6.70 17.39 -2.91
C TYR A 68 5.41 17.87 -3.56
N PRO A 69 4.92 17.20 -4.62
CA PRO A 69 3.74 17.62 -5.37
C PRO A 69 2.42 17.39 -4.61
N PHE A 70 2.34 16.40 -3.73
CA PHE A 70 1.10 15.99 -3.02
C PHE A 70 -0.12 16.00 -3.95
N PRO A 71 -0.13 15.20 -5.03
CA PRO A 71 -1.07 15.41 -6.13
C PRO A 71 -2.54 15.26 -5.70
N GLU A 72 -2.88 14.25 -4.90
CA GLU A 72 -4.26 14.05 -4.42
C GLU A 72 -4.71 15.15 -3.45
N ALA A 73 -3.85 15.54 -2.49
CA ALA A 73 -4.15 16.59 -1.54
C ALA A 73 -4.28 17.95 -2.23
N THR A 74 -3.46 18.23 -3.24
CA THR A 74 -3.52 19.45 -4.05
C THR A 74 -4.83 19.50 -4.83
N ALA A 75 -5.20 18.42 -5.51
CA ALA A 75 -6.47 18.32 -6.25
C ALA A 75 -7.67 18.50 -5.32
N THR A 76 -7.69 17.82 -4.18
CA THR A 76 -8.76 17.93 -3.19
C THR A 76 -8.88 19.36 -2.65
N THR A 77 -7.76 20.01 -2.37
CA THR A 77 -7.74 21.42 -1.94
C THR A 77 -8.33 22.34 -3.01
N GLN A 78 -7.98 22.13 -4.27
CA GLN A 78 -8.54 22.91 -5.39
C GLN A 78 -10.04 22.72 -5.53
N VAL A 79 -10.54 21.49 -5.38
CA VAL A 79 -11.98 21.19 -5.36
C VAL A 79 -12.70 21.96 -4.26
N LEU A 80 -12.14 21.98 -3.05
CA LEU A 80 -12.71 22.71 -1.92
C LEU A 80 -12.72 24.21 -2.14
N VAL A 81 -11.61 24.78 -2.60
CA VAL A 81 -11.49 26.21 -2.86
C VAL A 81 -12.48 26.64 -3.96
N SER A 82 -12.59 25.84 -5.02
CA SER A 82 -13.53 26.07 -6.11
C SER A 82 -14.99 25.98 -5.62
N GLY A 83 -15.29 25.00 -4.76
CA GLY A 83 -16.62 24.88 -4.13
C GLY A 83 -16.94 26.05 -3.20
N ALA A 84 -15.98 26.49 -2.38
CA ALA A 84 -16.15 27.61 -1.46
C ALA A 84 -16.33 28.95 -2.18
N LYS A 85 -15.62 29.18 -3.29
CA LYS A 85 -15.77 30.39 -4.12
C LYS A 85 -17.05 30.39 -4.94
N GLY A 86 -17.56 29.21 -5.28
CA GLY A 86 -18.80 29.03 -6.06
C GLY A 86 -18.79 29.64 -7.47
N GLY A 87 -19.97 29.79 -8.05
CA GLY A 87 -20.16 30.50 -9.31
C GLY A 87 -19.40 29.91 -10.50
N SER A 88 -18.63 30.75 -11.21
CA SER A 88 -17.93 30.38 -12.45
C SER A 88 -16.84 29.33 -12.24
N GLN A 89 -16.26 29.24 -11.05
CA GLN A 89 -15.18 28.28 -10.76
C GLN A 89 -15.69 26.87 -10.47
N ALA A 90 -16.93 26.73 -9.99
CA ALA A 90 -17.55 25.41 -9.75
C ALA A 90 -18.05 24.75 -11.04
N LYS A 91 -18.42 25.54 -12.07
CA LYS A 91 -18.94 25.02 -13.35
C LYS A 91 -18.01 24.02 -14.05
N PRO A 92 -16.70 24.32 -14.26
CA PRO A 92 -15.79 23.38 -14.90
C PRO A 92 -15.67 22.05 -14.12
N LEU A 93 -15.69 22.12 -12.79
CA LEU A 93 -15.62 20.94 -11.92
C LEU A 93 -16.85 20.05 -12.09
N LEU A 94 -18.05 20.64 -12.10
CA LEU A 94 -19.30 19.90 -12.32
C LEU A 94 -19.35 19.29 -13.72
N ILE A 95 -18.98 20.05 -14.75
CA ILE A 95 -18.96 19.56 -16.14
C ILE A 95 -17.96 18.42 -16.29
N ALA A 96 -16.73 18.56 -15.77
CA ALA A 96 -15.72 17.52 -15.83
C ALA A 96 -16.17 16.27 -15.06
N GLY A 97 -16.77 16.43 -13.89
CA GLY A 97 -17.33 15.34 -13.09
C GLY A 97 -18.47 14.59 -13.82
N LEU A 98 -19.36 15.34 -14.47
CA LEU A 98 -20.43 14.74 -15.28
C LEU A 98 -19.88 13.99 -16.50
N ILE A 99 -18.94 14.59 -17.24
CA ILE A 99 -18.35 13.95 -18.43
C ILE A 99 -17.58 12.69 -18.01
N GLY A 100 -16.70 12.78 -17.01
CA GLY A 100 -15.92 11.64 -16.52
C GLY A 100 -16.78 10.55 -15.91
N GLY A 101 -17.76 10.93 -15.09
CA GLY A 101 -18.70 10.00 -14.49
C GLY A 101 -19.61 9.32 -15.52
N LEU A 102 -20.11 10.05 -16.53
CA LEU A 102 -20.89 9.46 -17.61
C LEU A 102 -20.05 8.52 -18.48
N TYR A 103 -18.80 8.90 -18.76
CA TYR A 103 -17.87 8.06 -19.50
C TYR A 103 -17.62 6.74 -18.75
N ASP A 104 -17.21 6.78 -17.50
CA ASP A 104 -16.95 5.59 -16.70
C ASP A 104 -18.20 4.75 -16.46
N PHE A 105 -19.39 5.39 -16.31
CA PHE A 105 -20.68 4.69 -16.24
C PHE A 105 -20.98 3.91 -17.52
N ILE A 106 -20.77 4.50 -18.70
CA ILE A 106 -20.97 3.81 -19.99
C ILE A 106 -20.02 2.62 -20.12
N VAL A 107 -18.76 2.80 -19.75
CA VAL A 107 -17.74 1.71 -19.82
C VAL A 107 -18.07 0.60 -18.82
N ALA A 108 -18.38 0.93 -17.59
CA ALA A 108 -18.52 -0.05 -16.51
C ALA A 108 -19.92 -0.74 -16.50
N THR A 109 -20.97 -0.06 -16.98
CA THR A 109 -22.35 -0.55 -16.87
C THR A 109 -22.92 -0.99 -18.22
N VAL A 110 -22.71 -0.19 -19.26
CA VAL A 110 -23.26 -0.45 -20.60
C VAL A 110 -22.33 -1.35 -21.43
N TYR A 111 -21.04 -1.41 -21.08
CA TYR A 111 -20.03 -2.23 -21.77
C TYR A 111 -19.92 -1.95 -23.27
N TRP A 112 -20.10 -0.69 -23.70
CA TRP A 112 -19.96 -0.32 -25.11
C TRP A 112 -18.54 -0.59 -25.63
N TRP A 113 -17.53 -0.45 -24.75
CA TRP A 113 -16.16 -0.88 -24.99
C TRP A 113 -15.51 -1.37 -23.71
N ASN A 114 -14.42 -2.09 -23.84
CA ASN A 114 -13.68 -2.63 -22.70
C ASN A 114 -12.92 -1.52 -21.98
N GLU A 115 -12.93 -1.55 -20.63
CA GLU A 115 -12.13 -0.66 -19.79
C GLU A 115 -10.63 -0.72 -20.13
N CYS A 116 -10.15 -1.88 -20.56
CA CYS A 116 -8.77 -2.08 -21.00
C CYS A 116 -8.70 -2.30 -22.50
N PHE A 117 -8.10 -1.37 -23.21
CA PHE A 117 -7.71 -1.57 -24.60
C PHE A 117 -6.46 -2.47 -24.65
N THR A 118 -6.49 -3.48 -25.52
CA THR A 118 -5.38 -4.43 -25.69
C THR A 118 -4.97 -4.54 -27.15
N SER A 119 -3.67 -4.67 -27.39
CA SER A 119 -3.15 -4.91 -28.76
C SER A 119 -3.67 -6.19 -29.40
N ARG A 120 -4.20 -7.14 -28.62
CA ARG A 120 -4.80 -8.39 -29.12
C ARG A 120 -6.07 -8.18 -29.96
N VAL A 121 -6.65 -7.00 -29.95
CA VAL A 121 -7.82 -6.65 -30.79
C VAL A 121 -7.44 -6.63 -32.27
N VAL A 122 -6.18 -6.35 -32.59
CA VAL A 122 -5.66 -6.33 -33.95
C VAL A 122 -4.91 -7.64 -34.24
N GLU A 123 -5.10 -8.21 -35.41
CA GLU A 123 -4.56 -9.52 -35.80
C GLU A 123 -3.03 -9.62 -35.63
N TRP A 124 -2.28 -8.62 -36.12
CA TRP A 124 -0.84 -8.56 -35.92
C TRP A 124 -0.42 -8.48 -34.45
N GLY A 125 -1.23 -7.79 -33.60
CA GLY A 125 -1.01 -7.68 -32.17
C GLY A 125 -1.28 -8.99 -31.44
N ALA A 126 -2.28 -9.76 -31.86
CA ALA A 126 -2.52 -11.10 -31.35
C ALA A 126 -1.35 -12.05 -31.70
N VAL A 127 -0.86 -12.02 -32.93
CA VAL A 127 0.32 -12.80 -33.35
C VAL A 127 1.56 -12.42 -32.57
N ALA A 128 1.80 -11.13 -32.33
CA ALA A 128 2.92 -10.64 -31.50
C ALA A 128 2.80 -11.10 -30.03
N ALA A 129 1.58 -11.08 -29.48
CA ALA A 129 1.32 -11.55 -28.11
C ALA A 129 1.56 -13.06 -27.95
N ASP A 130 1.20 -13.86 -28.95
CA ASP A 130 1.31 -15.31 -28.85
C ASP A 130 2.73 -15.81 -29.19
N LYS A 131 3.37 -15.26 -30.24
CA LYS A 131 4.73 -15.67 -30.63
C LYS A 131 5.84 -14.99 -29.86
N ALA A 132 5.78 -13.66 -29.72
CA ALA A 132 6.83 -12.87 -29.09
C ALA A 132 6.50 -12.49 -27.63
N LYS A 133 5.32 -12.87 -27.12
CA LYS A 133 4.83 -12.50 -25.76
C LYS A 133 4.75 -10.98 -25.53
N LEU A 134 4.69 -10.21 -26.62
CA LEU A 134 4.58 -8.76 -26.58
C LEU A 134 3.11 -8.35 -26.50
N VAL A 135 2.72 -7.79 -25.37
CA VAL A 135 1.34 -7.30 -25.13
C VAL A 135 1.39 -5.85 -24.74
N PHE A 136 0.51 -5.04 -25.34
CA PHE A 136 0.23 -3.68 -24.93
C PHE A 136 -1.20 -3.61 -24.39
N LYS A 137 -1.34 -3.12 -23.15
CA LYS A 137 -2.63 -2.87 -22.51
C LYS A 137 -2.65 -1.48 -21.90
N VAL A 138 -3.74 -0.76 -22.13
CA VAL A 138 -3.99 0.57 -21.53
C VAL A 138 -5.36 0.57 -20.90
N ASN A 139 -5.44 1.00 -19.66
CA ASN A 139 -6.71 1.30 -19.01
C ASN A 139 -7.20 2.65 -19.51
N THR A 140 -8.43 2.71 -20.01
CA THR A 140 -9.05 3.90 -20.60
C THR A 140 -9.97 4.63 -19.64
N GLY A 141 -9.98 4.28 -18.35
CA GLY A 141 -10.83 4.93 -17.34
C GLY A 141 -10.51 6.42 -17.15
N ALA A 142 -11.55 7.24 -17.05
CA ALA A 142 -11.41 8.69 -16.91
C ALA A 142 -10.67 9.07 -15.63
N ALA A 143 -10.90 8.34 -14.53
CA ALA A 143 -10.22 8.55 -13.26
C ALA A 143 -8.70 8.30 -13.36
N VAL A 144 -8.28 7.25 -14.08
CA VAL A 144 -6.86 6.93 -14.28
C VAL A 144 -6.17 7.99 -15.13
N LEU A 145 -6.85 8.49 -16.17
CA LEU A 145 -6.36 9.58 -17.01
C LEU A 145 -6.15 10.86 -16.18
N GLY A 146 -7.14 11.21 -15.36
CA GLY A 146 -7.09 12.37 -14.47
C GLY A 146 -5.96 12.26 -13.46
N LEU A 147 -5.77 11.08 -12.85
CA LEU A 147 -4.66 10.83 -11.91
C LEU A 147 -3.30 11.01 -12.59
N GLY A 148 -3.13 10.47 -13.81
CA GLY A 148 -1.89 10.64 -14.57
C GLY A 148 -1.56 12.12 -14.86
N TYR A 149 -2.57 12.93 -15.14
CA TYR A 149 -2.41 14.38 -15.32
C TYR A 149 -1.98 15.09 -14.03
N ILE A 150 -2.60 14.74 -12.90
CA ILE A 150 -2.30 15.35 -11.58
C ILE A 150 -0.88 14.99 -11.11
N ILE A 151 -0.46 13.74 -11.27
CA ILE A 151 0.89 13.25 -10.90
C ILE A 151 1.98 13.98 -11.69
N GLY A 152 1.69 14.37 -12.92
CA GLY A 152 2.61 15.06 -13.81
C GLY A 152 3.54 14.14 -14.59
N LEU A 153 4.09 14.70 -15.66
CA LEU A 153 4.84 13.96 -16.69
C LEU A 153 6.04 13.17 -16.14
N LYS A 154 6.79 13.74 -15.21
CA LYS A 154 8.00 13.10 -14.66
C LYS A 154 7.72 11.75 -14.02
N TYR A 155 6.75 11.70 -13.12
CA TYR A 155 6.43 10.47 -12.39
C TYR A 155 5.60 9.51 -13.23
N ALA A 156 4.67 10.02 -14.04
CA ALA A 156 3.92 9.21 -15.00
C ALA A 156 4.87 8.50 -15.98
N PHE A 157 5.90 9.19 -16.48
CA PHE A 157 6.91 8.59 -17.36
C PHE A 157 7.71 7.48 -16.69
N ILE A 158 8.10 7.66 -15.41
CA ILE A 158 8.80 6.60 -14.63
C ILE A 158 7.92 5.35 -14.49
N ILE A 159 6.62 5.53 -14.20
CA ILE A 159 5.65 4.44 -14.10
C ILE A 159 5.52 3.72 -15.46
N CYS A 160 5.41 4.47 -16.55
CA CYS A 160 5.36 3.90 -17.91
C CYS A 160 6.62 3.13 -18.25
N LEU A 161 7.81 3.65 -17.93
CA LEU A 161 9.08 2.94 -18.14
C LEU A 161 9.11 1.61 -17.38
N GLY A 162 8.65 1.58 -16.14
CA GLY A 162 8.54 0.35 -15.37
C GLY A 162 7.60 -0.68 -16.04
N SER A 163 6.45 -0.22 -16.51
CA SER A 163 5.51 -1.06 -17.26
C SER A 163 6.13 -1.61 -18.54
N PHE A 164 6.77 -0.78 -19.35
CA PHE A 164 7.43 -1.21 -20.59
C PHE A 164 8.59 -2.18 -20.31
N ALA A 165 9.40 -1.92 -19.27
CA ALA A 165 10.46 -2.84 -18.88
C ALA A 165 9.92 -4.23 -18.54
N VAL A 166 8.81 -4.33 -17.83
CA VAL A 166 8.22 -5.62 -17.48
C VAL A 166 7.56 -6.28 -18.69
N TRP A 167 6.66 -5.59 -19.40
CA TRP A 167 5.85 -6.19 -20.44
C TRP A 167 6.57 -6.39 -21.78
N TRP A 168 7.59 -5.57 -22.07
CA TRP A 168 8.28 -5.63 -23.36
C TRP A 168 9.72 -6.14 -23.27
N LEU A 169 10.31 -6.20 -22.07
CA LEU A 169 11.64 -6.73 -21.88
C LEU A 169 11.65 -8.02 -21.06
N ILE A 170 11.07 -7.97 -19.82
CA ILE A 170 11.13 -9.11 -18.91
C ILE A 170 10.25 -10.27 -19.39
N VAL A 171 8.99 -10.02 -19.73
CA VAL A 171 8.05 -11.08 -20.14
C VAL A 171 8.51 -11.78 -21.42
N PRO A 172 8.86 -11.08 -22.50
CA PRO A 172 9.43 -11.72 -23.70
C PRO A 172 10.78 -12.37 -23.42
N GLY A 173 11.66 -11.69 -22.67
CA GLY A 173 12.98 -12.21 -22.29
C GLY A 173 12.91 -13.53 -21.53
N MET A 174 11.99 -13.65 -20.56
CA MET A 174 11.73 -14.90 -19.84
C MET A 174 11.29 -16.01 -20.78
N SER A 175 10.39 -15.70 -21.73
CA SER A 175 9.94 -16.68 -22.72
C SER A 175 11.06 -17.12 -23.65
N MET A 176 11.98 -16.23 -24.02
CA MET A 176 13.10 -16.56 -24.91
C MET A 176 14.20 -17.36 -24.21
N LEU A 177 14.56 -16.96 -22.96
CA LEU A 177 15.66 -17.56 -22.22
C LEU A 177 15.31 -18.93 -21.62
N PHE A 178 14.04 -19.13 -21.23
CA PHE A 178 13.58 -20.30 -20.50
C PHE A 178 12.46 -21.06 -21.24
N HIS A 179 12.43 -20.97 -22.58
CA HIS A 179 11.35 -21.47 -23.41
C HIS A 179 10.89 -22.89 -23.06
N ASP A 180 11.84 -23.80 -22.97
CA ASP A 180 11.60 -25.24 -22.75
C ASP A 180 11.68 -25.67 -21.28
N GLN A 181 11.84 -24.70 -20.37
CA GLN A 181 12.01 -24.99 -18.96
C GLN A 181 10.71 -24.77 -18.18
N VAL A 182 10.49 -25.61 -17.17
CA VAL A 182 9.45 -25.43 -16.15
C VAL A 182 10.09 -24.78 -14.94
N LEU A 183 9.84 -23.48 -14.73
CA LEU A 183 10.35 -22.74 -13.60
C LEU A 183 9.32 -22.73 -12.47
N ASN A 184 9.42 -23.69 -11.57
CA ASN A 184 8.52 -23.85 -10.42
C ASN A 184 9.11 -23.32 -9.10
N ILE A 185 10.08 -22.40 -9.18
CA ILE A 185 10.86 -21.87 -8.03
C ILE A 185 9.96 -21.31 -6.92
N TRP A 186 8.88 -20.60 -7.31
CA TRP A 186 7.98 -19.90 -6.39
C TRP A 186 6.64 -20.58 -6.18
N ASN A 187 6.24 -21.43 -7.11
CA ASN A 187 4.95 -22.12 -7.05
C ASN A 187 5.09 -23.54 -7.64
N PRO A 188 5.04 -24.58 -6.78
CA PRO A 188 5.12 -25.98 -7.21
C PRO A 188 3.99 -26.43 -8.15
N GLU A 189 2.87 -25.68 -8.20
CA GLU A 189 1.73 -26.02 -9.07
C GLU A 189 1.99 -25.66 -10.55
N ILE A 190 3.11 -25.00 -10.85
CA ILE A 190 3.49 -24.68 -12.23
C ILE A 190 4.07 -25.94 -12.89
N THR A 191 3.31 -26.50 -13.82
CA THR A 191 3.68 -27.69 -14.60
C THR A 191 3.96 -27.39 -16.06
N GLN A 192 3.63 -26.20 -16.55
CA GLN A 192 3.82 -25.78 -17.93
C GLN A 192 5.20 -25.16 -18.14
N THR A 193 5.76 -25.37 -19.34
CA THR A 193 6.97 -24.68 -19.77
C THR A 193 6.70 -23.19 -19.97
N VAL A 194 7.70 -22.34 -19.74
CA VAL A 194 7.55 -20.88 -19.87
C VAL A 194 7.13 -20.48 -21.29
N GLY A 195 7.62 -21.20 -22.31
CA GLY A 195 7.24 -20.96 -23.71
C GLY A 195 5.76 -21.23 -24.02
N ALA A 196 5.17 -22.23 -23.35
CA ALA A 196 3.76 -22.57 -23.50
C ALA A 196 2.79 -21.61 -22.78
N MET A 197 3.31 -20.82 -21.84
CA MET A 197 2.51 -19.84 -21.08
C MET A 197 2.10 -18.65 -21.95
N SER A 198 0.95 -18.05 -21.63
CA SER A 198 0.60 -16.73 -22.17
C SER A 198 1.47 -15.62 -21.55
N ALA A 199 1.54 -14.45 -22.20
CA ALA A 199 2.27 -13.31 -21.66
C ALA A 199 1.74 -12.90 -20.26
N GLU A 200 0.43 -12.99 -20.07
CA GLU A 200 -0.23 -12.68 -18.79
C GLU A 200 0.12 -13.69 -17.70
N GLN A 201 0.27 -14.97 -18.05
CA GLN A 201 0.71 -16.01 -17.11
C GLN A 201 2.17 -15.80 -16.69
N ILE A 202 3.06 -15.49 -17.65
CA ILE A 202 4.46 -15.15 -17.37
C ILE A 202 4.54 -13.93 -16.45
N PHE A 203 3.75 -12.90 -16.73
CA PHE A 203 3.66 -11.74 -15.85
C PHE A 203 3.17 -12.11 -14.44
N LYS A 204 2.10 -12.91 -14.33
CA LYS A 204 1.50 -13.31 -13.06
C LYS A 204 2.47 -14.09 -12.17
N TYR A 205 3.22 -15.01 -12.77
CA TYR A 205 4.11 -15.91 -12.00
C TYR A 205 5.51 -15.30 -11.74
N TYR A 206 6.05 -14.54 -12.67
CA TYR A 206 7.43 -14.06 -12.60
C TYR A 206 7.53 -12.53 -12.59
N GLY A 207 6.92 -11.83 -13.55
CA GLY A 207 7.01 -10.37 -13.66
C GLY A 207 6.49 -9.64 -12.43
N LYS A 208 5.38 -10.09 -11.88
CA LYS A 208 4.80 -9.54 -10.64
C LYS A 208 5.75 -9.69 -9.44
N SER A 209 6.43 -10.84 -9.33
CA SER A 209 7.37 -11.11 -8.23
C SER A 209 8.59 -10.20 -8.29
N ILE A 210 9.10 -9.91 -9.50
CA ILE A 210 10.19 -8.94 -9.71
C ILE A 210 9.75 -7.54 -9.30
N GLY A 211 8.54 -7.13 -9.69
CA GLY A 211 7.97 -5.85 -9.27
C GLY A 211 7.82 -5.73 -7.75
N ILE A 212 7.36 -6.78 -7.07
CA ILE A 212 7.26 -6.84 -5.60
C ILE A 212 8.65 -6.69 -4.96
N GLY A 213 9.66 -7.41 -5.47
CA GLY A 213 11.04 -7.28 -5.02
C GLY A 213 11.59 -5.87 -5.21
N GLY A 214 11.26 -5.23 -6.34
CA GLY A 214 11.59 -3.83 -6.62
C GLY A 214 10.98 -2.86 -5.60
N ILE A 215 9.70 -3.02 -5.25
CA ILE A 215 9.02 -2.22 -4.22
C ILE A 215 9.67 -2.43 -2.85
N ALA A 216 9.99 -3.67 -2.51
CA ALA A 216 10.66 -4.01 -1.25
C ALA A 216 12.03 -3.33 -1.14
N MET A 217 12.85 -3.42 -2.20
CA MET A 217 14.17 -2.79 -2.24
C MET A 217 14.06 -1.26 -2.23
N ALA A 218 13.11 -0.69 -2.96
CA ALA A 218 12.82 0.74 -2.91
C ALA A 218 12.41 1.18 -1.50
N GLY A 219 11.65 0.36 -0.78
CA GLY A 219 11.32 0.57 0.63
C GLY A 219 12.56 0.62 1.53
N ILE A 220 13.45 -0.37 1.41
CA ILE A 220 14.72 -0.41 2.17
C ILE A 220 15.60 0.80 1.86
N ILE A 221 15.80 1.11 0.57
CA ILE A 221 16.56 2.29 0.15
C ILE A 221 15.90 3.58 0.65
N GLY A 222 14.57 3.65 0.62
CA GLY A 222 13.79 4.76 1.16
C GLY A 222 14.05 4.98 2.64
N ILE A 223 14.09 3.91 3.44
CA ILE A 223 14.42 3.96 4.87
C ILE A 223 15.85 4.48 5.07
N ILE A 224 16.82 3.95 4.33
CA ILE A 224 18.22 4.37 4.43
C ILE A 224 18.37 5.85 4.10
N LYS A 225 17.73 6.33 3.02
CA LYS A 225 17.74 7.75 2.62
C LYS A 225 17.02 8.65 3.63
N SER A 226 15.96 8.15 4.25
CA SER A 226 15.18 8.88 5.26
C SER A 226 15.75 8.76 6.68
N TRP A 227 16.89 8.05 6.87
CA TRP A 227 17.47 7.83 8.20
C TRP A 227 17.75 9.12 8.95
N GLY A 228 18.24 10.15 8.26
CA GLY A 228 18.46 11.49 8.85
C GLY A 228 17.17 12.10 9.39
N ILE A 229 16.06 11.92 8.69
CA ILE A 229 14.73 12.40 9.06
C ILE A 229 14.22 11.64 10.28
N ILE A 230 14.34 10.30 10.24
CA ILE A 230 13.95 9.42 11.34
C ILE A 230 14.74 9.79 12.60
N LYS A 231 16.06 9.95 12.49
CA LYS A 231 16.92 10.38 13.60
C LYS A 231 16.54 11.77 14.10
N GLY A 232 16.23 12.72 13.23
CA GLY A 232 15.77 14.06 13.59
C GLY A 232 14.45 14.04 14.36
N ALA A 233 13.46 13.29 13.86
CA ALA A 233 12.16 13.14 14.52
C ALA A 233 12.29 12.48 15.90
N VAL A 234 13.07 11.40 16.00
CA VAL A 234 13.34 10.72 17.29
C VAL A 234 14.09 11.63 18.27
N SER A 235 15.07 12.42 17.78
CA SER A 235 15.81 13.37 18.60
C SER A 235 14.93 14.51 19.13
N LEU A 236 14.07 15.08 18.29
CA LEU A 236 13.09 16.08 18.69
C LEU A 236 12.14 15.52 19.77
N ALA A 237 11.66 14.32 19.53
CA ALA A 237 10.84 13.58 20.46
C ALA A 237 11.51 13.38 21.83
N ALA A 238 12.77 12.95 21.85
CA ALA A 238 13.55 12.76 23.06
C ALA A 238 13.80 14.07 23.81
N ASN A 239 14.03 15.17 23.10
CA ASN A 239 14.22 16.50 23.68
C ASN A 239 12.92 17.07 24.29
N GLU A 240 11.78 16.87 23.64
CA GLU A 240 10.48 17.24 24.21
C GLU A 240 10.13 16.41 25.46
N MET A 241 10.50 15.15 25.50
CA MET A 241 10.34 14.30 26.69
C MET A 241 11.20 14.79 27.87
N LYS A 242 12.40 15.33 27.62
CA LYS A 242 13.32 15.86 28.65
C LYS A 242 12.94 17.24 29.22
N GLY A 243 11.81 17.78 28.81
CA GLY A 243 11.31 19.04 29.36
C GLY A 243 11.75 20.30 28.62
N GLY A 244 12.35 20.17 27.45
CA GLY A 244 12.75 21.28 26.57
C GLY A 244 11.62 21.89 25.73
N ALA A 245 10.37 21.65 26.07
CA ALA A 245 9.24 22.23 25.37
C ALA A 245 9.01 23.69 25.76
N GLN A 246 9.78 24.59 25.17
CA GLN A 246 9.22 25.89 24.82
C GLN A 246 8.24 25.63 23.66
N ALA A 247 6.98 25.33 24.02
CA ALA A 247 5.88 25.55 23.11
C ALA A 247 5.99 27.04 22.71
N SER A 248 6.52 27.29 21.52
CA SER A 248 6.55 28.63 20.97
C SER A 248 5.11 29.11 20.94
N ALA A 249 4.80 30.11 21.79
CA ALA A 249 3.47 30.68 21.97
C ALA A 249 2.88 31.26 20.67
N ASP A 250 3.66 31.30 19.60
CA ASP A 250 3.35 31.88 18.29
C ASP A 250 2.96 30.88 17.20
N THR A 251 2.76 29.59 17.52
CA THR A 251 2.33 28.64 16.47
C THR A 251 0.83 28.73 16.25
N VAL A 252 0.45 29.01 14.99
CA VAL A 252 -0.95 29.00 14.55
C VAL A 252 -1.61 27.67 14.92
N ARG A 253 -2.87 27.72 15.38
CA ARG A 253 -3.62 26.53 15.85
C ARG A 253 -3.54 25.33 14.89
N THR A 254 -3.55 25.58 13.58
CA THR A 254 -3.49 24.56 12.53
C THR A 254 -2.12 23.88 12.40
N GLN A 255 -1.08 24.42 13.04
CA GLN A 255 0.28 23.89 13.05
C GLN A 255 0.65 23.21 14.38
N ARG A 256 -0.29 23.15 15.34
CA ARG A 256 -0.08 22.47 16.61
C ARG A 256 -0.39 20.99 16.45
N ASP A 257 0.62 20.16 16.65
CA ASP A 257 0.46 18.71 16.78
C ASP A 257 0.18 18.30 18.23
N LEU A 258 -0.23 17.03 18.39
CA LEU A 258 -0.40 16.46 19.72
C LEU A 258 0.94 16.45 20.47
N PRO A 259 0.94 16.69 21.81
CA PRO A 259 2.17 16.64 22.60
C PRO A 259 2.82 15.26 22.46
N PHE A 260 4.14 15.24 22.26
CA PHE A 260 4.87 13.99 22.06
C PHE A 260 4.70 13.01 23.23
N LYS A 261 4.59 13.49 24.45
CA LYS A 261 4.28 12.65 25.64
C LYS A 261 2.98 11.86 25.47
N PHE A 262 1.95 12.51 24.94
CA PHE A 262 0.68 11.84 24.67
C PHE A 262 0.83 10.77 23.56
N ILE A 263 1.54 11.10 22.48
CA ILE A 263 1.80 10.17 21.37
C ILE A 263 2.57 8.95 21.88
N ALA A 264 3.61 9.16 22.68
CA ALA A 264 4.41 8.07 23.25
C ALA A 264 3.58 7.16 24.16
N ILE A 265 2.80 7.74 25.09
CA ILE A 265 1.94 6.98 25.98
C ILE A 265 0.87 6.21 25.19
N ALA A 266 0.21 6.87 24.23
CA ALA A 266 -0.79 6.24 23.38
C ALA A 266 -0.20 5.12 22.54
N SER A 267 1.01 5.30 21.99
CA SER A 267 1.72 4.26 21.23
C SER A 267 2.05 3.05 22.10
N ILE A 268 2.59 3.27 23.29
CA ILE A 268 2.91 2.19 24.25
C ILE A 268 1.63 1.47 24.67
N ALA A 269 0.56 2.20 24.99
CA ALA A 269 -0.72 1.60 25.36
C ALA A 269 -1.30 0.76 24.22
N THR A 270 -1.27 1.27 22.99
CA THR A 270 -1.77 0.54 21.80
C THR A 270 -0.92 -0.70 21.52
N LEU A 271 0.42 -0.61 21.66
CA LEU A 271 1.31 -1.76 21.51
C LEU A 271 1.04 -2.82 22.59
N LEU A 272 0.79 -2.42 23.83
CA LEU A 272 0.41 -3.34 24.91
C LEU A 272 -0.92 -4.04 24.61
N ILE A 273 -1.92 -3.30 24.16
CA ILE A 273 -3.22 -3.88 23.77
C ILE A 273 -3.03 -4.83 22.58
N THR A 274 -2.22 -4.46 21.60
CA THR A 274 -1.90 -5.33 20.44
C THR A 274 -1.15 -6.58 20.89
N PHE A 275 -0.24 -6.47 21.84
CA PHE A 275 0.46 -7.61 22.42
C PHE A 275 -0.50 -8.57 23.14
N ILE A 276 -1.41 -8.05 23.97
CA ILE A 276 -2.44 -8.85 24.64
C ILE A 276 -3.37 -9.52 23.63
N PHE A 277 -3.76 -8.79 22.59
CA PHE A 277 -4.56 -9.31 21.51
C PHE A 277 -3.84 -10.45 20.74
N PHE A 278 -2.54 -10.31 20.47
CA PHE A 278 -1.77 -11.39 19.86
C PHE A 278 -1.63 -12.58 20.81
N TRP A 279 -1.31 -12.34 22.06
CA TRP A 279 -1.09 -13.42 23.02
C TRP A 279 -2.32 -14.31 23.21
N PHE A 280 -3.47 -13.70 23.54
CA PHE A 280 -4.70 -14.45 23.82
C PHE A 280 -5.58 -14.69 22.58
N GLY A 281 -5.60 -13.74 21.64
CA GLY A 281 -6.51 -13.79 20.50
C GLY A 281 -6.00 -14.55 19.29
N VAL A 282 -4.68 -14.54 19.06
CA VAL A 282 -4.09 -15.01 17.80
C VAL A 282 -3.11 -16.18 18.00
N MET A 283 -2.29 -16.13 19.06
CA MET A 283 -1.18 -17.08 19.33
C MET A 283 -1.51 -18.12 20.42
N GLU A 284 -2.79 -18.29 20.74
CA GLU A 284 -3.30 -19.33 21.66
C GLU A 284 -2.55 -19.42 22.99
N GLY A 285 -2.12 -18.27 23.54
CA GLY A 285 -1.44 -18.18 24.82
C GLY A 285 0.09 -18.39 24.78
N ASN A 286 0.68 -18.59 23.61
CA ASN A 286 2.15 -18.71 23.49
C ASN A 286 2.82 -17.34 23.56
N LEU A 287 3.51 -17.08 24.68
CA LEU A 287 4.18 -15.82 24.95
C LEU A 287 5.29 -15.50 23.94
N LEU A 288 6.08 -16.50 23.56
CA LEU A 288 7.21 -16.32 22.65
C LEU A 288 6.73 -15.84 21.26
N PHE A 289 5.68 -16.45 20.73
CA PHE A 289 5.11 -16.05 19.46
C PHE A 289 4.49 -14.65 19.53
N ALA A 290 3.84 -14.31 20.64
CA ALA A 290 3.26 -12.99 20.83
C ALA A 290 4.34 -11.90 20.89
N VAL A 291 5.46 -12.15 21.58
CA VAL A 291 6.60 -11.21 21.66
C VAL A 291 7.24 -11.03 20.27
N VAL A 292 7.49 -12.11 19.55
CA VAL A 292 8.02 -12.03 18.18
C VAL A 292 7.05 -11.30 17.27
N GLY A 293 5.75 -11.59 17.38
CA GLY A 293 4.71 -10.96 16.59
C GLY A 293 4.62 -9.45 16.80
N ILE A 294 4.60 -8.97 18.05
CA ILE A 294 4.52 -7.54 18.33
C ILE A 294 5.77 -6.79 17.92
N LEU A 295 6.96 -7.38 18.13
CA LEU A 295 8.22 -6.80 17.70
C LEU A 295 8.24 -6.63 16.18
N LEU A 296 7.86 -7.66 15.46
CA LEU A 296 7.82 -7.66 14.01
C LEU A 296 6.83 -6.62 13.47
N VAL A 297 5.61 -6.61 14.00
CA VAL A 297 4.58 -5.62 13.62
C VAL A 297 5.06 -4.19 13.91
N THR A 298 5.65 -3.95 15.08
CA THR A 298 6.12 -2.61 15.46
C THR A 298 7.20 -2.10 14.52
N VAL A 299 8.21 -2.92 14.24
CA VAL A 299 9.32 -2.55 13.37
C VAL A 299 8.83 -2.32 11.94
N ILE A 300 8.08 -3.27 11.38
CA ILE A 300 7.62 -3.19 10.00
C ILE A 300 6.64 -2.03 9.84
N ALA A 301 5.65 -1.89 10.72
CA ALA A 301 4.67 -0.80 10.64
C ALA A 301 5.35 0.57 10.72
N PHE A 302 6.27 0.77 11.67
CA PHE A 302 6.99 2.04 11.80
C PHE A 302 7.82 2.39 10.56
N LEU A 303 8.64 1.45 10.09
CA LEU A 303 9.50 1.69 8.94
C LEU A 303 8.70 1.91 7.66
N PHE A 304 7.71 1.07 7.42
CA PHE A 304 6.91 1.15 6.20
C PHE A 304 5.95 2.33 6.20
N THR A 305 5.43 2.77 7.35
CA THR A 305 4.63 4.00 7.45
C THR A 305 5.43 5.22 6.96
N THR A 306 6.72 5.31 7.31
CA THR A 306 7.60 6.38 6.83
C THR A 306 7.78 6.33 5.30
N VAL A 307 8.00 5.12 4.77
CA VAL A 307 8.16 4.94 3.30
C VAL A 307 6.86 5.21 2.57
N ALA A 308 5.72 4.79 3.12
CA ALA A 308 4.41 5.07 2.58
C ALA A 308 4.14 6.58 2.52
N GLY A 309 4.44 7.31 3.61
CA GLY A 309 4.33 8.77 3.64
C GLY A 309 5.14 9.47 2.55
N ASN A 310 6.36 9.00 2.29
CA ASN A 310 7.19 9.52 1.20
C ASN A 310 6.60 9.21 -0.19
N ALA A 311 6.11 8.00 -0.41
CA ALA A 311 5.47 7.61 -1.67
C ALA A 311 4.20 8.44 -1.93
N ILE A 312 3.37 8.66 -0.91
CA ILE A 312 2.15 9.46 -0.99
C ILE A 312 2.49 10.91 -1.32
N ALA A 313 3.50 11.48 -0.68
CA ALA A 313 3.94 12.85 -0.93
C ALA A 313 4.39 13.06 -2.40
N ILE A 314 4.92 12.03 -3.04
CA ILE A 314 5.46 12.10 -4.41
C ILE A 314 4.40 11.73 -5.46
N VAL A 315 3.72 10.59 -5.27
CA VAL A 315 2.85 9.97 -6.30
C VAL A 315 1.36 10.16 -5.98
N GLY A 316 1.03 10.47 -4.72
CA GLY A 316 -0.36 10.57 -4.25
C GLY A 316 -0.97 9.23 -3.85
N SER A 317 -0.50 8.12 -4.41
CA SER A 317 -1.01 6.80 -4.06
C SER A 317 -0.11 6.06 -3.09
N ASN A 318 -0.72 5.28 -2.21
CA ASN A 318 -0.01 4.46 -1.24
C ASN A 318 0.30 3.08 -1.84
N PRO A 319 1.57 2.63 -1.88
CA PRO A 319 1.96 1.31 -2.39
C PRO A 319 1.63 0.17 -1.41
N VAL A 320 0.43 0.19 -0.82
CA VAL A 320 -0.01 -0.75 0.23
C VAL A 320 0.09 -2.20 -0.22
N SER A 321 -0.33 -2.51 -1.44
CA SER A 321 -0.35 -3.90 -1.94
C SER A 321 1.02 -4.57 -1.95
N GLY A 322 2.05 -3.86 -2.41
CA GLY A 322 3.43 -4.38 -2.44
C GLY A 322 4.03 -4.51 -1.04
N MET A 323 3.86 -3.49 -0.21
CA MET A 323 4.34 -3.50 1.19
C MET A 323 3.63 -4.56 2.03
N THR A 324 2.34 -4.79 1.80
CA THR A 324 1.58 -5.85 2.45
C THR A 324 2.12 -7.24 2.11
N LEU A 325 2.37 -7.50 0.83
CA LEU A 325 2.97 -8.78 0.41
C LEU A 325 4.34 -8.99 1.07
N MET A 326 5.17 -7.94 1.13
CA MET A 326 6.44 -7.99 1.85
C MET A 326 6.26 -8.29 3.33
N THR A 327 5.29 -7.65 3.99
CA THR A 327 4.98 -7.91 5.39
C THR A 327 4.56 -9.35 5.61
N LEU A 328 3.69 -9.89 4.75
CA LEU A 328 3.24 -11.28 4.83
C LEU A 328 4.38 -12.26 4.63
N ILE A 329 5.27 -12.01 3.68
CA ILE A 329 6.46 -12.85 3.45
C ILE A 329 7.37 -12.83 4.67
N LEU A 330 7.73 -11.64 5.18
CA LEU A 330 8.59 -11.49 6.36
C LEU A 330 7.94 -12.13 7.60
N ALA A 331 6.66 -11.88 7.84
CA ALA A 331 5.94 -12.46 8.95
C ALA A 331 5.92 -13.99 8.86
N SER A 332 5.62 -14.54 7.69
CA SER A 332 5.59 -16.00 7.49
C SER A 332 6.96 -16.63 7.70
N VAL A 333 8.03 -16.04 7.13
CA VAL A 333 9.41 -16.56 7.29
C VAL A 333 9.81 -16.55 8.75
N VAL A 334 9.58 -15.44 9.47
CA VAL A 334 9.97 -15.32 10.88
C VAL A 334 9.14 -16.25 11.76
N LEU A 335 7.82 -16.34 11.57
CA LEU A 335 6.95 -17.21 12.35
C LEU A 335 7.31 -18.69 12.15
N VAL A 336 7.60 -19.10 10.92
CA VAL A 336 8.04 -20.47 10.61
C VAL A 336 9.40 -20.76 11.24
N ALA A 337 10.35 -19.80 11.20
CA ALA A 337 11.67 -19.93 11.83
C ALA A 337 11.58 -20.10 13.35
N VAL A 338 10.62 -19.45 13.99
CA VAL A 338 10.39 -19.59 15.44
C VAL A 338 9.60 -20.86 15.78
N GLY A 339 9.01 -21.54 14.78
CA GLY A 339 8.33 -22.82 14.94
C GLY A 339 6.80 -22.78 14.83
N LEU A 340 6.20 -21.64 14.55
CA LEU A 340 4.76 -21.51 14.33
C LEU A 340 4.41 -21.97 12.89
N LYS A 341 3.77 -23.13 12.77
CA LYS A 341 3.45 -23.79 11.50
C LYS A 341 1.96 -24.10 11.42
N GLY A 342 1.52 -24.53 10.23
CA GLY A 342 0.14 -24.99 10.01
C GLY A 342 -0.87 -23.85 9.91
N THR A 343 -2.15 -24.18 10.11
CA THR A 343 -3.28 -23.26 9.96
C THR A 343 -3.24 -22.11 10.95
N GLY A 344 -2.82 -22.34 12.20
CA GLY A 344 -2.62 -21.29 13.21
C GLY A 344 -1.56 -20.26 12.78
N GLY A 345 -0.47 -20.73 12.19
CA GLY A 345 0.59 -19.84 11.66
C GLY A 345 0.11 -18.99 10.49
N MET A 346 -0.71 -19.54 9.60
CA MET A 346 -1.30 -18.80 8.48
C MET A 346 -2.26 -17.70 8.98
N VAL A 347 -3.14 -18.02 9.92
CA VAL A 347 -4.04 -17.02 10.53
C VAL A 347 -3.25 -15.92 11.23
N ALA A 348 -2.22 -16.29 12.00
CA ALA A 348 -1.37 -15.36 12.69
C ALA A 348 -0.69 -14.38 11.73
N ALA A 349 -0.06 -14.88 10.67
CA ALA A 349 0.59 -14.06 9.64
C ALA A 349 -0.41 -13.11 8.95
N LEU A 350 -1.61 -13.58 8.62
CA LEU A 350 -2.64 -12.75 7.99
C LEU A 350 -3.17 -11.66 8.92
N ILE A 351 -3.40 -11.95 10.20
CA ILE A 351 -3.86 -10.96 11.17
C ILE A 351 -2.76 -9.92 11.43
N MET A 352 -1.51 -10.34 11.59
CA MET A 352 -0.37 -9.43 11.71
C MET A 352 -0.23 -8.57 10.45
N GLY A 353 -0.32 -9.18 9.27
CA GLY A 353 -0.35 -8.48 8.00
C GLY A 353 -1.50 -7.47 7.94
N GLY A 354 -2.68 -7.81 8.46
CA GLY A 354 -3.82 -6.92 8.57
C GLY A 354 -3.55 -5.68 9.42
N VAL A 355 -2.93 -5.87 10.60
CA VAL A 355 -2.52 -4.75 11.47
C VAL A 355 -1.54 -3.83 10.74
N VAL A 356 -0.48 -4.38 10.16
CA VAL A 356 0.54 -3.59 9.44
C VAL A 356 -0.06 -2.91 8.22
N CYS A 357 -0.86 -3.63 7.43
CA CYS A 357 -1.46 -3.10 6.22
C CYS A 357 -2.40 -1.93 6.50
N THR A 358 -3.21 -2.04 7.54
CA THR A 358 -4.09 -0.96 7.97
C THR A 358 -3.28 0.23 8.50
N ALA A 359 -2.19 -0.02 9.24
CA ALA A 359 -1.29 1.03 9.70
C ALA A 359 -0.65 1.79 8.52
N LEU A 360 -0.18 1.08 7.50
CA LEU A 360 0.37 1.66 6.28
C LEU A 360 -0.66 2.48 5.51
N SER A 361 -1.88 1.96 5.43
CA SER A 361 -2.96 2.64 4.73
C SER A 361 -3.32 3.96 5.39
N MET A 362 -3.30 4.02 6.72
CA MET A 362 -3.58 5.23 7.47
C MET A 362 -2.58 6.36 7.19
N ALA A 363 -1.36 6.04 6.76
CA ALA A 363 -0.42 7.06 6.28
C ALA A 363 -0.95 7.81 5.04
N GLY A 364 -1.91 7.24 4.30
CA GLY A 364 -2.56 7.94 3.19
C GLY A 364 -3.53 9.04 3.60
N GLY A 365 -3.94 9.07 4.85
CA GLY A 365 -4.90 10.04 5.36
C GLY A 365 -4.29 11.30 5.99
N PHE A 366 -2.96 11.43 5.99
CA PHE A 366 -2.28 12.61 6.56
C PHE A 366 -2.11 13.79 5.53
#